data_f056015d1369e093587d6e186d8fb8e1
#
_entry.id   f056015d1369e093587d6e186d8fb8e1
#
_cell.length_a   1.000
_cell.length_b   1.000
_cell.length_c   1.000
_cell.angle_alpha   90.00
_cell.angle_beta   90.00
_cell.angle_gamma   90.00
#
_symmetry.space_group_name_H-M   'P 1'
#
loop_
_entity.id
_entity.type
_entity.pdbx_description
1 polymer ?
#
loop_
_entity_poly.entity_id
_entity_poly.type
_entity_poly.pdbx_seq_one_letter_code
_entity_poly.pdbx_strand_id
1 'polypeptide(L)'
;MANNIIKGRKGGGSKQRTPTEQPDDLQSVAKAKILLALGEGKFAGGLTGKDIYLDGTPLENADGSQNFSGVSWEFRPGTQAQTYIQGIPGTENEISVGTEVSSKTAWTHTFTNTQLSAVRVRLKWPSLMKQEDDGDVVGNTVKYAIDLQTDGGAWQPVLETAVTGKTTSGYERSHRIDLPQAGSTWTLRLRKISPDANSVKVGDVMTLQSYTEVIDAKL
;
A
#
# COMPACT_ATOMS: atom_id res chain seq x y z
N MET A 1 -61.91 -55.11 -10.33
CA MET A 1 -60.68 -54.92 -9.54
C MET A 1 -59.85 -53.90 -10.27
N ALA A 2 -59.71 -52.70 -9.73
CA ALA A 2 -58.95 -51.60 -10.34
C ALA A 2 -57.51 -51.62 -9.83
N ASN A 3 -56.55 -51.82 -10.70
CA ASN A 3 -55.10 -51.73 -10.38
C ASN A 3 -54.68 -50.28 -10.25
N ASN A 4 -54.46 -49.83 -8.99
CA ASN A 4 -53.83 -48.57 -8.71
C ASN A 4 -52.32 -48.68 -8.93
N ILE A 5 -51.84 -48.15 -10.06
CA ILE A 5 -50.40 -48.02 -10.33
C ILE A 5 -49.91 -46.77 -9.64
N ILE A 6 -49.14 -46.91 -8.55
CA ILE A 6 -48.41 -45.79 -7.92
C ILE A 6 -47.24 -45.40 -8.83
N LYS A 7 -47.36 -44.25 -9.52
CA LYS A 7 -46.27 -43.66 -10.25
C LYS A 7 -45.30 -42.97 -9.30
N GLY A 8 -44.19 -43.59 -9.04
CA GLY A 8 -43.10 -42.96 -8.32
C GLY A 8 -42.62 -41.67 -9.03
N ARG A 9 -42.69 -40.53 -8.36
CA ARG A 9 -42.15 -39.26 -8.83
C ARG A 9 -40.62 -39.36 -8.78
N LYS A 10 -39.95 -39.40 -9.91
CA LYS A 10 -38.50 -39.33 -10.01
C LYS A 10 -38.07 -37.98 -9.42
N GLY A 11 -37.54 -37.98 -8.21
CA GLY A 11 -36.96 -36.79 -7.61
C GLY A 11 -35.82 -36.28 -8.51
N GLY A 12 -35.98 -35.09 -9.06
CA GLY A 12 -34.88 -34.42 -9.72
C GLY A 12 -33.76 -34.21 -8.70
N GLY A 13 -32.66 -34.95 -8.86
CA GLY A 13 -31.47 -34.70 -8.08
C GLY A 13 -30.99 -33.29 -8.45
N SER A 14 -31.07 -32.37 -7.51
CA SER A 14 -30.36 -31.10 -7.64
C SER A 14 -28.88 -31.46 -7.83
N LYS A 15 -28.31 -31.07 -8.95
CA LYS A 15 -26.84 -31.17 -9.12
C LYS A 15 -26.23 -30.42 -7.95
N GLN A 16 -25.55 -31.16 -7.10
CA GLN A 16 -24.82 -30.57 -5.96
C GLN A 16 -23.76 -29.65 -6.57
N ARG A 17 -23.94 -28.33 -6.38
CA ARG A 17 -22.97 -27.34 -6.84
C ARG A 17 -21.68 -27.54 -6.05
N THR A 18 -20.56 -27.64 -6.74
CA THR A 18 -19.24 -27.63 -6.12
C THR A 18 -18.86 -26.17 -5.85
N PRO A 19 -18.51 -25.82 -4.61
CA PRO A 19 -17.98 -24.50 -4.31
C PRO A 19 -16.78 -24.17 -5.16
N THR A 20 -16.65 -22.90 -5.53
CA THR A 20 -15.52 -22.37 -6.32
C THR A 20 -14.68 -21.44 -5.45
N GLU A 21 -13.39 -21.42 -5.73
CA GLU A 21 -12.46 -20.51 -5.09
C GLU A 21 -11.93 -19.55 -6.16
N GLN A 22 -12.07 -18.23 -5.91
CA GLN A 22 -11.45 -17.20 -6.71
C GLN A 22 -9.92 -17.31 -6.56
N PRO A 23 -9.14 -17.20 -7.64
CA PRO A 23 -7.69 -17.18 -7.54
C PRO A 23 -7.20 -15.95 -6.75
N ASP A 24 -6.03 -16.08 -6.12
CA ASP A 24 -5.35 -14.96 -5.48
C ASP A 24 -4.97 -13.92 -6.54
N ASP A 25 -5.36 -12.66 -6.32
CA ASP A 25 -5.17 -11.55 -7.27
C ASP A 25 -4.40 -10.36 -6.69
N LEU A 26 -4.06 -10.40 -5.40
CA LEU A 26 -3.23 -9.36 -4.79
C LEU A 26 -1.76 -9.58 -5.13
N GLN A 27 -1.20 -8.61 -5.84
CA GLN A 27 0.20 -8.60 -6.23
C GLN A 27 0.91 -7.38 -5.64
N SER A 28 2.14 -7.59 -5.19
CA SER A 28 3.01 -6.51 -4.76
C SER A 28 3.50 -5.70 -5.96
N VAL A 29 3.43 -4.38 -5.85
CA VAL A 29 3.99 -3.46 -6.85
C VAL A 29 5.42 -3.13 -6.43
N ALA A 30 6.39 -3.56 -7.22
CA ALA A 30 7.78 -3.14 -7.04
C ALA A 30 7.97 -1.70 -7.55
N LYS A 31 8.59 -0.85 -6.71
CA LYS A 31 8.98 0.51 -7.08
C LYS A 31 10.48 0.66 -6.90
N ALA A 32 11.16 1.17 -7.93
CA ALA A 32 12.55 1.54 -7.86
C ALA A 32 12.68 3.07 -7.87
N LYS A 33 13.52 3.63 -7.00
CA LYS A 33 13.96 5.02 -7.05
C LYS A 33 15.45 5.05 -7.33
N ILE A 34 15.85 5.81 -8.31
CA ILE A 34 17.24 5.90 -8.75
C ILE A 34 17.64 7.37 -8.70
N LEU A 35 18.74 7.68 -8.01
CA LEU A 35 19.36 8.99 -8.01
C LEU A 35 20.61 8.94 -8.86
N LEU A 36 20.69 9.81 -9.84
CA LEU A 36 21.82 9.90 -10.77
C LEU A 36 22.51 11.25 -10.63
N ALA A 37 23.82 11.23 -10.41
CA ALA A 37 24.67 12.41 -10.55
C ALA A 37 25.05 12.56 -12.03
N LEU A 38 24.63 13.64 -12.66
CA LEU A 38 24.87 13.88 -14.08
C LEU A 38 26.18 14.64 -14.34
N GLY A 39 26.69 15.39 -13.37
CA GLY A 39 27.92 16.15 -13.49
C GLY A 39 28.21 16.98 -12.24
N GLU A 40 29.35 17.64 -12.22
CA GLU A 40 29.74 18.58 -11.17
C GLU A 40 29.42 20.01 -11.62
N GLY A 41 28.88 20.82 -10.67
CA GLY A 41 28.53 22.22 -10.92
C GLY A 41 27.14 22.39 -11.58
N LYS A 42 26.88 23.63 -12.01
CA LYS A 42 25.61 23.98 -12.62
C LYS A 42 25.45 23.40 -14.03
N PHE A 43 24.41 22.62 -14.23
CA PHE A 43 24.05 22.07 -15.54
C PHE A 43 23.59 23.17 -16.48
N ALA A 44 24.17 23.20 -17.70
CA ALA A 44 23.82 24.17 -18.73
C ALA A 44 22.63 23.65 -19.55
N GLY A 45 21.55 24.39 -19.54
CA GLY A 45 20.29 24.04 -20.22
C GLY A 45 19.30 23.37 -19.30
N GLY A 46 18.24 22.82 -19.88
CA GLY A 46 17.18 22.05 -19.19
C GLY A 46 17.28 20.58 -19.56
N LEU A 47 16.66 19.74 -18.72
CA LEU A 47 16.42 18.34 -19.00
C LEU A 47 14.92 18.13 -19.13
N THR A 48 14.50 17.39 -20.14
CA THR A 48 13.10 17.02 -20.38
C THR A 48 12.94 15.51 -20.45
N GLY A 49 11.71 15.01 -20.45
CA GLY A 49 11.46 13.57 -20.65
C GLY A 49 11.97 13.02 -21.97
N LYS A 50 12.22 13.90 -22.95
CA LYS A 50 12.79 13.53 -24.28
C LYS A 50 14.28 13.21 -24.21
N ASP A 51 14.95 13.68 -23.17
CA ASP A 51 16.40 13.53 -22.97
C ASP A 51 16.74 12.35 -22.04
N ILE A 52 15.73 11.72 -21.46
CA ILE A 52 15.86 10.61 -20.51
C ILE A 52 15.40 9.33 -21.20
N TYR A 53 16.26 8.31 -21.23
CA TYR A 53 16.03 7.06 -21.94
C TYR A 53 16.03 5.89 -20.97
N LEU A 54 15.06 4.98 -21.12
CA LEU A 54 15.05 3.66 -20.51
C LEU A 54 15.18 2.64 -21.65
N ASP A 55 16.25 1.85 -21.60
CA ASP A 55 16.54 0.83 -22.61
C ASP A 55 16.44 1.37 -24.08
N GLY A 56 17.03 2.54 -24.31
CA GLY A 56 17.04 3.20 -25.61
C GLY A 56 15.75 3.88 -26.04
N THR A 57 14.71 3.85 -25.20
CA THR A 57 13.41 4.50 -25.45
C THR A 57 13.30 5.75 -24.58
N PRO A 58 13.02 6.95 -25.14
CA PRO A 58 12.85 8.17 -24.35
C PRO A 58 11.60 8.07 -23.45
N LEU A 59 11.60 8.76 -22.31
CA LEU A 59 10.40 8.83 -21.46
C LEU A 59 9.23 9.51 -22.18
N GLU A 60 9.54 10.52 -22.98
CA GLU A 60 8.57 11.34 -23.71
C GLU A 60 8.94 11.42 -25.20
N ASN A 61 7.98 11.23 -26.07
CA ASN A 61 8.12 11.38 -27.53
C ASN A 61 8.17 12.86 -27.93
N ALA A 62 8.57 13.13 -29.18
CA ALA A 62 8.61 14.47 -29.73
C ALA A 62 7.26 15.21 -29.68
N ASP A 63 6.15 14.48 -29.75
CA ASP A 63 4.77 14.98 -29.69
C ASP A 63 4.26 15.19 -28.25
N GLY A 64 5.05 14.85 -27.23
CA GLY A 64 4.69 14.98 -25.81
C GLY A 64 3.99 13.76 -25.22
N SER A 65 3.76 12.70 -26.00
CA SER A 65 3.20 11.45 -25.49
C SER A 65 4.22 10.70 -24.63
N GLN A 66 3.75 10.04 -23.56
CA GLN A 66 4.59 9.26 -22.65
C GLN A 66 4.76 7.83 -23.13
N ASN A 67 5.99 7.32 -23.12
CA ASN A 67 6.28 5.93 -23.52
C ASN A 67 6.16 4.93 -22.37
N PHE A 68 6.16 5.40 -21.13
CA PHE A 68 6.10 4.54 -19.95
C PHE A 68 5.03 5.04 -18.99
N SER A 69 4.20 4.13 -18.49
CA SER A 69 3.26 4.40 -17.40
C SER A 69 3.94 4.22 -16.04
N GLY A 70 3.57 5.04 -15.06
CA GLY A 70 4.06 4.91 -13.69
C GLY A 70 5.51 5.36 -13.48
N VAL A 71 6.12 6.05 -14.43
CA VAL A 71 7.42 6.69 -14.31
C VAL A 71 7.24 8.16 -13.97
N SER A 72 7.99 8.63 -12.97
CA SER A 72 8.11 10.05 -12.63
C SER A 72 9.60 10.38 -12.45
N TRP A 73 9.96 11.62 -12.70
CA TRP A 73 11.33 12.06 -12.55
C TRP A 73 11.39 13.50 -12.08
N GLU A 74 12.48 13.86 -11.42
CA GLU A 74 12.81 15.20 -10.97
C GLU A 74 14.23 15.53 -11.35
N PHE A 75 14.50 16.80 -11.61
CA PHE A 75 15.81 17.29 -11.96
C PHE A 75 16.23 18.48 -11.09
N ARG A 76 17.46 18.47 -10.68
CA ARG A 76 18.12 19.60 -9.99
C ARG A 76 19.31 20.05 -10.81
N PRO A 77 19.35 21.32 -11.26
CA PRO A 77 20.38 21.79 -12.18
C PRO A 77 21.72 22.13 -11.52
N GLY A 78 21.93 21.88 -10.25
CA GLY A 78 23.17 22.14 -9.54
C GLY A 78 23.33 23.58 -9.07
N THR A 79 22.26 24.34 -8.89
CA THR A 79 22.32 25.69 -8.33
C THR A 79 22.45 25.68 -6.80
N GLN A 80 23.15 26.68 -6.24
CA GLN A 80 23.34 26.77 -4.77
C GLN A 80 22.03 26.90 -3.98
N ALA A 81 20.99 27.43 -4.58
CA ALA A 81 19.69 27.64 -3.93
C ALA A 81 18.69 26.49 -4.18
N GLN A 82 19.09 25.43 -4.87
CA GLN A 82 18.17 24.31 -5.13
C GLN A 82 17.81 23.53 -3.87
N THR A 83 16.60 22.99 -3.85
CA THR A 83 16.20 22.03 -2.83
C THR A 83 16.68 20.64 -3.19
N TYR A 84 17.00 19.81 -2.19
CA TYR A 84 17.33 18.40 -2.42
C TYR A 84 16.13 17.61 -2.96
N ILE A 85 16.40 16.49 -3.64
CA ILE A 85 15.36 15.56 -4.09
C ILE A 85 14.87 14.74 -2.90
N GLN A 86 13.57 14.86 -2.60
CA GLN A 86 12.96 14.15 -1.47
C GLN A 86 12.72 12.67 -1.78
N GLY A 87 12.71 11.87 -0.71
CA GLY A 87 12.34 10.45 -0.81
C GLY A 87 13.46 9.55 -1.29
N ILE A 88 14.71 10.02 -1.29
CA ILE A 88 15.91 9.19 -1.44
C ILE A 88 16.49 8.96 -0.05
N PRO A 89 16.36 7.77 0.53
CA PRO A 89 16.84 7.51 1.89
C PRO A 89 18.37 7.59 1.96
N GLY A 90 18.88 8.34 2.95
CA GLY A 90 20.28 8.29 3.36
C GLY A 90 20.51 7.29 4.48
N THR A 91 19.55 7.23 5.41
CA THR A 91 19.57 6.28 6.54
C THR A 91 18.15 5.75 6.78
N GLU A 92 18.05 4.46 6.97
CA GLU A 92 16.82 3.77 7.32
C GLU A 92 17.04 2.88 8.54
N ASN A 93 16.13 2.93 9.50
CA ASN A 93 16.12 2.05 10.67
C ASN A 93 14.74 1.41 10.81
N GLU A 94 14.66 0.12 10.53
CA GLU A 94 13.41 -0.65 10.64
C GLU A 94 13.25 -1.25 12.03
N ILE A 95 12.11 -1.00 12.65
CA ILE A 95 11.73 -1.51 13.96
C ILE A 95 10.52 -2.45 13.80
N SER A 96 10.70 -3.71 14.19
CA SER A 96 9.63 -4.71 14.19
C SER A 96 8.58 -4.41 15.24
N VAL A 97 7.30 -4.57 14.89
CA VAL A 97 6.15 -4.35 15.77
C VAL A 97 5.34 -5.63 15.94
N GLY A 98 4.83 -6.21 14.86
CA GLY A 98 4.07 -7.46 14.89
C GLY A 98 2.73 -7.37 15.62
N THR A 99 2.05 -6.24 15.55
CA THR A 99 0.80 -5.99 16.30
C THR A 99 -0.41 -5.95 15.38
N GLU A 100 -1.49 -6.62 15.77
CA GLU A 100 -2.78 -6.49 15.11
C GLU A 100 -3.36 -5.08 15.33
N VAL A 101 -3.91 -4.51 14.26
CA VAL A 101 -4.67 -3.26 14.28
C VAL A 101 -6.13 -3.60 14.00
N SER A 102 -6.95 -3.57 15.04
CA SER A 102 -8.38 -3.87 14.93
C SER A 102 -9.21 -2.60 14.73
N SER A 103 -10.47 -2.75 14.37
CA SER A 103 -11.40 -1.61 14.27
C SER A 103 -11.67 -0.91 15.60
N LYS A 104 -11.38 -1.59 16.71
CA LYS A 104 -11.56 -1.07 18.07
C LYS A 104 -10.28 -0.52 18.69
N THR A 105 -9.11 -0.96 18.19
CA THR A 105 -7.82 -0.62 18.77
C THR A 105 -6.86 -0.16 17.67
N ALA A 106 -6.66 1.15 17.60
CA ALA A 106 -5.66 1.76 16.73
C ALA A 106 -4.25 1.56 17.32
N TRP A 107 -3.25 1.54 16.44
CA TRP A 107 -1.86 1.66 16.86
C TRP A 107 -1.42 3.12 16.79
N THR A 108 -0.68 3.56 17.81
CA THR A 108 -0.11 4.90 17.87
C THR A 108 1.36 4.84 18.31
N HIS A 109 2.19 5.69 17.72
CA HIS A 109 3.57 5.85 18.14
C HIS A 109 4.03 7.29 17.93
N THR A 110 4.79 7.82 18.90
CA THR A 110 5.34 9.18 18.87
C THR A 110 6.82 9.15 18.52
N PHE A 111 7.22 9.92 17.53
CA PHE A 111 8.59 10.12 17.08
C PHE A 111 9.10 11.47 17.56
N THR A 112 10.30 11.50 18.14
CA THR A 112 10.92 12.71 18.72
C THR A 112 12.26 13.06 18.07
N ASN A 113 12.77 12.22 17.17
CA ASN A 113 14.01 12.50 16.47
C ASN A 113 13.74 13.54 15.36
N THR A 114 14.21 14.76 15.57
CA THR A 114 14.00 15.89 14.64
C THR A 114 14.79 15.77 13.33
N GLN A 115 15.66 14.78 13.20
CA GLN A 115 16.36 14.48 11.94
C GLN A 115 15.53 13.66 10.98
N LEU A 116 14.42 13.06 11.44
CA LEU A 116 13.57 12.23 10.59
C LEU A 116 12.92 13.05 9.48
N SER A 117 12.99 12.53 8.28
CA SER A 117 12.29 13.06 7.11
C SER A 117 10.91 12.41 6.92
N ALA A 118 10.83 11.11 7.22
CA ALA A 118 9.64 10.32 7.03
C ALA A 118 9.61 9.09 7.95
N VAL A 119 8.44 8.48 8.04
CA VAL A 119 8.25 7.14 8.59
C VAL A 119 7.58 6.28 7.54
N ARG A 120 8.08 5.06 7.34
CA ARG A 120 7.44 4.06 6.48
C ARG A 120 6.82 2.98 7.34
N VAL A 121 5.53 2.72 7.18
CA VAL A 121 4.82 1.64 7.85
C VAL A 121 4.63 0.46 6.90
N ARG A 122 4.84 -0.75 7.37
CA ARG A 122 4.63 -1.99 6.63
C ARG A 122 3.50 -2.79 7.24
N LEU A 123 2.41 -2.90 6.49
CA LEU A 123 1.18 -3.58 6.86
C LEU A 123 1.14 -4.97 6.23
N LYS A 124 0.46 -5.89 6.91
CA LYS A 124 0.21 -7.24 6.40
C LYS A 124 -1.23 -7.65 6.65
N TRP A 125 -1.81 -8.29 5.67
CA TRP A 125 -3.05 -9.07 5.75
C TRP A 125 -2.66 -10.54 5.57
N PRO A 126 -2.67 -11.37 6.65
CA PRO A 126 -2.32 -12.79 6.55
C PRO A 126 -3.21 -13.55 5.57
N SER A 127 -4.47 -13.15 5.50
CA SER A 127 -5.41 -13.54 4.45
C SER A 127 -6.39 -12.40 4.18
N LEU A 128 -6.86 -12.31 2.95
CA LEU A 128 -7.93 -11.40 2.55
C LEU A 128 -8.92 -12.20 1.71
N MET A 129 -10.06 -12.56 2.28
CA MET A 129 -11.05 -13.39 1.62
C MET A 129 -12.37 -13.39 2.38
N LYS A 130 -13.41 -13.89 1.74
CA LYS A 130 -14.71 -14.17 2.35
C LYS A 130 -15.23 -15.50 1.80
N GLN A 131 -15.65 -16.40 2.69
CA GLN A 131 -16.39 -17.58 2.32
C GLN A 131 -17.89 -17.27 2.37
N GLU A 132 -18.56 -17.43 1.25
CA GLU A 132 -20.01 -17.22 1.12
C GLU A 132 -20.81 -18.43 1.63
N ASP A 133 -22.12 -18.27 1.79
CA ASP A 133 -22.97 -19.31 2.36
C ASP A 133 -23.09 -20.56 1.48
N ASP A 134 -22.89 -20.42 0.17
CA ASP A 134 -22.85 -21.53 -0.78
C ASP A 134 -21.47 -22.23 -0.85
N GLY A 135 -20.53 -21.77 -0.03
CA GLY A 135 -19.17 -22.28 0.10
C GLY A 135 -18.15 -21.66 -0.84
N ASP A 136 -18.55 -20.77 -1.73
CA ASP A 136 -17.60 -20.04 -2.61
C ASP A 136 -16.67 -19.18 -1.77
N VAL A 137 -15.41 -19.09 -2.17
CA VAL A 137 -14.41 -18.22 -1.55
C VAL A 137 -14.06 -17.12 -2.54
N VAL A 138 -14.33 -15.89 -2.11
CA VAL A 138 -14.14 -14.66 -2.90
C VAL A 138 -13.18 -13.71 -2.21
N GLY A 139 -12.79 -12.62 -2.89
CA GLY A 139 -12.03 -11.54 -2.32
C GLY A 139 -12.79 -10.74 -1.27
N ASN A 140 -12.06 -9.90 -0.54
CA ASN A 140 -12.60 -9.02 0.50
C ASN A 140 -12.00 -7.61 0.37
N THR A 141 -12.55 -6.67 1.10
CA THR A 141 -12.06 -5.28 1.17
C THR A 141 -11.87 -4.89 2.63
N VAL A 142 -10.70 -4.34 2.95
CA VAL A 142 -10.39 -3.73 4.25
C VAL A 142 -10.01 -2.28 4.03
N LYS A 143 -10.78 -1.37 4.64
CA LYS A 143 -10.50 0.07 4.67
C LYS A 143 -9.68 0.41 5.90
N TYR A 144 -8.69 1.28 5.74
CA TYR A 144 -7.82 1.75 6.81
C TYR A 144 -7.36 3.17 6.56
N ALA A 145 -6.84 3.80 7.61
CA ALA A 145 -6.33 5.15 7.55
C ALA A 145 -5.06 5.30 8.39
N ILE A 146 -4.25 6.27 8.00
CA ILE A 146 -3.10 6.74 8.76
C ILE A 146 -3.33 8.23 9.03
N ASP A 147 -3.27 8.61 10.31
CA ASP A 147 -3.36 9.98 10.75
C ASP A 147 -2.04 10.43 11.34
N LEU A 148 -1.71 11.70 11.18
CA LEU A 148 -0.53 12.35 11.73
C LEU A 148 -0.93 13.49 12.65
N GLN A 149 -0.30 13.55 13.82
CA GLN A 149 -0.37 14.67 14.76
C GLN A 149 1.03 15.27 14.91
N THR A 150 1.17 16.56 14.66
CA THR A 150 2.42 17.29 14.80
C THR A 150 2.37 18.16 16.04
N ASP A 151 3.39 18.05 16.92
CA ASP A 151 3.55 18.84 18.15
C ASP A 151 2.31 18.85 19.05
N GLY A 152 1.62 17.72 19.15
CA GLY A 152 0.39 17.60 19.96
C GLY A 152 -0.81 18.38 19.42
N GLY A 153 -0.76 18.86 18.18
CA GLY A 153 -1.85 19.59 17.52
C GLY A 153 -3.01 18.68 17.08
N ALA A 154 -3.80 19.13 16.12
CA ALA A 154 -4.91 18.36 15.59
C ALA A 154 -4.42 17.15 14.77
N TRP A 155 -5.19 16.06 14.82
CA TRP A 155 -4.99 14.91 13.95
C TRP A 155 -5.32 15.27 12.50
N GLN A 156 -4.39 14.95 11.60
CA GLN A 156 -4.56 15.14 10.16
C GLN A 156 -4.58 13.77 9.49
N PRO A 157 -5.64 13.41 8.74
CA PRO A 157 -5.62 12.20 7.94
C PRO A 157 -4.63 12.41 6.77
N VAL A 158 -3.56 11.60 6.75
CA VAL A 158 -2.55 11.65 5.69
C VAL A 158 -2.73 10.56 4.64
N LEU A 159 -3.46 9.52 4.99
CA LEU A 159 -3.86 8.45 4.08
C LEU A 159 -5.19 7.85 4.53
N GLU A 160 -6.14 7.74 3.61
CA GLU A 160 -7.33 6.92 3.76
C GLU A 160 -7.48 6.09 2.48
N THR A 161 -7.48 4.77 2.61
CA THR A 161 -7.45 3.86 1.47
C THR A 161 -8.05 2.50 1.82
N ALA A 162 -8.04 1.60 0.86
CA ALA A 162 -8.48 0.23 1.05
C ALA A 162 -7.53 -0.75 0.35
N VAL A 163 -7.46 -1.97 0.88
CA VAL A 163 -6.98 -3.13 0.15
C VAL A 163 -8.19 -3.92 -0.30
N THR A 164 -8.24 -4.28 -1.58
CA THR A 164 -9.33 -5.05 -2.18
C THR A 164 -8.73 -6.15 -3.03
N GLY A 165 -9.19 -7.37 -2.84
CA GLY A 165 -8.75 -8.53 -3.59
C GLY A 165 -8.77 -9.78 -2.74
N LYS A 166 -8.10 -10.82 -3.20
CA LYS A 166 -7.99 -12.11 -2.51
C LYS A 166 -6.53 -12.50 -2.32
N THR A 167 -6.21 -12.97 -1.13
CA THR A 167 -4.98 -13.70 -0.83
C THR A 167 -5.21 -14.72 0.27
N THR A 168 -4.63 -15.89 0.11
CA THR A 168 -4.58 -16.96 1.13
C THR A 168 -3.19 -17.16 1.68
N SER A 169 -2.17 -16.57 1.04
CA SER A 169 -0.76 -16.69 1.42
C SER A 169 -0.17 -15.45 2.10
N GLY A 170 -0.99 -14.40 2.25
CA GLY A 170 -0.59 -13.13 2.82
C GLY A 170 -0.23 -12.08 1.78
N TYR A 171 -0.52 -10.82 2.11
CA TYR A 171 -0.20 -9.66 1.30
C TYR A 171 0.37 -8.56 2.19
N GLU A 172 1.42 -7.89 1.72
CA GLU A 172 2.03 -6.77 2.42
C GLU A 172 1.96 -5.49 1.58
N ARG A 173 1.80 -4.36 2.28
CA ARG A 173 1.81 -3.04 1.68
C ARG A 173 2.55 -2.07 2.58
N SER A 174 3.40 -1.24 1.98
CA SER A 174 4.12 -0.19 2.70
C SER A 174 3.63 1.19 2.30
N HIS A 175 3.60 2.10 3.27
CA HIS A 175 3.29 3.51 3.06
C HIS A 175 4.37 4.37 3.68
N ARG A 176 4.93 5.30 2.90
CA ARG A 176 5.79 6.36 3.39
C ARG A 176 4.93 7.54 3.81
N ILE A 177 5.16 8.04 5.02
CA ILE A 177 4.52 9.23 5.58
C ILE A 177 5.60 10.28 5.79
N ASP A 178 5.56 11.35 5.03
CA ASP A 178 6.45 12.48 5.18
C ASP A 178 6.12 13.25 6.45
N LEU A 179 7.13 13.62 7.22
CA LEU A 179 6.97 14.36 8.47
C LEU A 179 7.16 15.86 8.21
N PRO A 180 6.21 16.72 8.66
CA PRO A 180 6.37 18.17 8.56
C PRO A 180 7.65 18.64 9.26
N GLN A 181 8.59 19.21 8.50
CA GLN A 181 9.92 19.56 9.01
C GLN A 181 9.92 20.76 9.98
N ALA A 182 8.83 21.52 10.03
CA ALA A 182 8.64 22.58 11.01
C ALA A 182 8.27 22.04 12.41
N GLY A 183 7.88 20.77 12.51
CA GLY A 183 7.56 20.10 13.76
C GLY A 183 8.79 19.55 14.48
N SER A 184 8.62 19.19 15.76
CA SER A 184 9.64 18.56 16.59
C SER A 184 9.21 17.22 17.18
N THR A 185 7.90 16.96 17.26
CA THR A 185 7.33 15.66 17.63
C THR A 185 6.21 15.31 16.68
N TRP A 186 6.12 14.03 16.32
CA TRP A 186 5.10 13.52 15.42
C TRP A 186 4.52 12.24 15.97
N THR A 187 3.20 12.14 16.01
CA THR A 187 2.51 10.91 16.41
C THR A 187 1.75 10.37 15.20
N LEU A 188 2.04 9.14 14.81
CA LEU A 188 1.27 8.40 13.83
C LEU A 188 0.18 7.58 14.52
N ARG A 189 -0.98 7.52 13.89
CA ARG A 189 -2.08 6.65 14.26
C ARG A 189 -2.52 5.84 13.06
N LEU A 190 -2.42 4.52 13.17
CA LEU A 190 -2.92 3.58 12.17
C LEU A 190 -4.26 3.03 12.65
N ARG A 191 -5.32 3.19 11.85
CA ARG A 191 -6.68 2.77 12.16
C ARG A 191 -7.21 1.80 11.11
N LYS A 192 -7.84 0.72 11.54
CA LYS A 192 -8.69 -0.10 10.69
C LYS A 192 -10.11 0.49 10.70
N ILE A 193 -10.60 0.92 9.54
CA ILE A 193 -11.93 1.53 9.40
C ILE A 193 -12.99 0.45 9.25
N SER A 194 -12.72 -0.59 8.45
CA SER A 194 -13.64 -1.71 8.30
C SER A 194 -13.88 -2.41 9.63
N PRO A 195 -15.13 -2.73 9.98
CA PRO A 195 -15.44 -3.53 11.17
C PRO A 195 -14.73 -4.88 11.14
N ASP A 196 -14.30 -5.37 12.30
CA ASP A 196 -13.72 -6.71 12.42
C ASP A 196 -14.81 -7.77 12.26
N ALA A 197 -14.60 -8.70 11.34
CA ALA A 197 -15.57 -9.77 11.09
C ALA A 197 -15.61 -10.79 12.25
N ASN A 198 -14.48 -11.03 12.92
CA ASN A 198 -14.34 -12.03 14.00
C ASN A 198 -14.91 -13.39 13.59
N SER A 199 -14.64 -13.83 12.38
CA SER A 199 -15.18 -15.04 11.79
C SER A 199 -14.08 -15.81 11.06
N VAL A 200 -14.08 -17.13 11.22
CA VAL A 200 -13.17 -18.02 10.49
C VAL A 200 -13.46 -18.05 8.97
N LYS A 201 -14.65 -17.60 8.57
CA LYS A 201 -15.05 -17.50 7.15
C LYS A 201 -14.56 -16.21 6.48
N VAL A 202 -13.97 -15.29 7.25
CA VAL A 202 -13.56 -13.98 6.72
C VAL A 202 -12.12 -13.70 7.11
N GLY A 203 -11.27 -13.56 6.14
CA GLY A 203 -9.91 -13.05 6.29
C GLY A 203 -9.93 -11.53 6.15
N ASP A 204 -9.81 -10.81 7.27
CA ASP A 204 -9.83 -9.34 7.31
C ASP A 204 -8.88 -8.75 8.37
N VAL A 205 -8.07 -9.58 8.98
CA VAL A 205 -7.09 -9.15 10.00
C VAL A 205 -6.01 -8.32 9.33
N MET A 206 -5.74 -7.14 9.91
CA MET A 206 -4.66 -6.25 9.51
C MET A 206 -3.63 -6.17 10.64
N THR A 207 -2.37 -6.39 10.31
CA THR A 207 -1.25 -6.28 11.25
C THR A 207 -0.26 -5.22 10.80
N LEU A 208 0.30 -4.47 11.75
CA LEU A 208 1.49 -3.66 11.54
C LEU A 208 2.70 -4.54 11.79
N GLN A 209 3.46 -4.84 10.74
CA GLN A 209 4.65 -5.68 10.83
C GLN A 209 5.83 -4.89 11.40
N SER A 210 6.05 -3.70 10.88
CA SER A 210 7.15 -2.83 11.25
C SER A 210 6.86 -1.39 10.89
N TYR A 211 7.63 -0.48 11.48
CA TYR A 211 7.82 0.85 10.94
C TYR A 211 9.31 1.11 10.71
N THR A 212 9.62 1.96 9.74
CA THR A 212 10.99 2.36 9.41
C THR A 212 11.13 3.86 9.60
N GLU A 213 12.08 4.26 10.43
CA GLU A 213 12.51 5.65 10.57
C GLU A 213 13.42 5.98 9.39
N VAL A 214 13.11 7.07 8.67
CA VAL A 214 13.81 7.45 7.44
C VAL A 214 14.39 8.84 7.57
N ILE A 215 15.68 8.96 7.31
CA ILE A 215 16.38 10.23 7.13
C ILE A 215 16.77 10.32 5.66
N ASP A 216 16.20 11.27 4.93
CA ASP A 216 16.51 11.45 3.53
C ASP A 216 17.94 11.98 3.32
N ALA A 217 18.58 11.52 2.26
CA ALA A 217 19.82 12.09 1.80
C ALA A 217 19.57 13.53 1.33
N LYS A 218 20.36 14.46 1.83
CA LYS A 218 20.32 15.88 1.42
C LYS A 218 21.44 16.14 0.40
N LEU A 219 21.26 15.57 -0.78
CA LEU A 219 22.22 15.66 -1.90
C LEU A 219 21.80 16.72 -2.91
#